data_a2623acc9622e7748b527959006322ad
#
_entry.id   a2623acc9622e7748b527959006322ad
#
_cell.length_a   1.000
_cell.length_b   1.000
_cell.length_c   1.000
_cell.angle_alpha   90.00
_cell.angle_beta   90.00
_cell.angle_gamma   90.00
#
_symmetry.space_group_name_H-M   'P 1'
#
loop_
_entity.id
_entity.type
_entity.pdbx_description
1 polymer ?
#
loop_
_entity_poly.entity_id
_entity_poly.type
_entity_poly.pdbx_seq_one_letter_code
_entity_poly.pdbx_strand_id
1 'polypeptide(L)'
;MFMASKVYSPLRSKFKRAREDKLGDSGDVVIIGAGLAGLFTALKLAPMHVTVLAATPLRQGTSSAWAQGGIAAAVGADDSPQLHAADTIAAGAGLVDSQVAQFVTEEGPARIDDLLGLGIPFDRDAQGHLLHGQEAAHSRRRILRVAGDRTGAAIMQALIAAVKRTPSIRVLEGYE
;
A
#
# COMPACT_ATOMS: atom_id res chain seq x y z
N MET A 1 10.82 -19.89 24.17
CA MET A 1 11.06 -18.45 24.49
C MET A 1 12.19 -17.99 23.63
N PHE A 2 11.90 -17.60 22.37
CA PHE A 2 12.94 -17.19 21.39
C PHE A 2 12.77 -15.73 21.04
N MET A 3 13.87 -15.01 21.14
CA MET A 3 14.04 -13.58 20.94
C MET A 3 13.81 -13.16 19.48
N ALA A 4 12.58 -12.83 19.11
CA ALA A 4 12.25 -12.26 17.80
C ALA A 4 12.07 -10.73 17.81
N SER A 5 12.22 -10.06 18.97
CA SER A 5 12.03 -8.61 19.08
C SER A 5 13.23 -7.75 18.66
N LYS A 6 14.38 -8.37 18.32
CA LYS A 6 15.63 -7.62 18.05
C LYS A 6 15.95 -7.34 16.59
N VAL A 7 15.27 -7.96 15.63
CA VAL A 7 15.63 -7.79 14.21
C VAL A 7 15.03 -6.54 13.58
N TYR A 8 13.84 -6.11 14.03
CA TYR A 8 13.16 -4.91 13.48
C TYR A 8 13.48 -3.60 14.24
N SER A 9 13.92 -3.68 15.50
CA SER A 9 14.29 -2.51 16.30
C SER A 9 15.48 -1.72 15.74
N PRO A 10 16.58 -2.36 15.24
CA PRO A 10 17.71 -1.60 14.70
C PRO A 10 17.42 -0.93 13.37
N LEU A 11 16.54 -1.50 12.53
CA LEU A 11 16.14 -0.86 11.28
C LEU A 11 15.28 0.38 11.52
N ARG A 12 14.30 0.29 12.40
CA ARG A 12 13.47 1.44 12.77
C ARG A 12 14.27 2.56 13.43
N SER A 13 15.24 2.24 14.28
CA SER A 13 16.12 3.23 14.91
C SER A 13 17.15 3.81 13.92
N LYS A 14 17.65 3.02 12.97
CA LYS A 14 18.51 3.53 11.88
C LYS A 14 17.76 4.46 10.93
N PHE A 15 16.53 4.12 10.56
CA PHE A 15 15.69 5.01 9.74
C PHE A 15 15.25 6.26 10.52
N LYS A 16 14.99 6.16 11.81
CA LYS A 16 14.68 7.33 12.65
C LYS A 16 15.91 8.20 12.85
N ARG A 17 17.09 7.64 13.09
CA ARG A 17 18.36 8.37 13.15
C ARG A 17 18.76 9.02 11.83
N ALA A 18 18.61 8.33 10.70
CA ALA A 18 18.82 8.93 9.39
C ALA A 18 17.85 10.09 9.09
N ARG A 19 16.70 10.13 9.77
CA ARG A 19 15.73 11.23 9.68
C ARG A 19 16.07 12.40 10.58
N GLU A 20 16.80 12.18 11.68
CA GLU A 20 17.22 13.20 12.65
C GLU A 20 18.64 13.71 12.37
N ASP A 21 19.55 12.87 11.84
CA ASP A 21 20.91 13.24 11.46
C ASP A 21 21.01 13.53 9.95
N LYS A 22 20.70 14.78 9.57
CA LYS A 22 21.15 15.41 8.31
C LYS A 22 20.79 14.65 7.01
N LEU A 23 19.57 14.27 6.79
CA LEU A 23 18.97 14.26 5.45
C LEU A 23 18.53 15.69 5.04
N GLY A 24 19.01 16.67 5.76
CA GLY A 24 19.01 18.05 5.35
C GLY A 24 20.12 18.26 4.31
N ASP A 25 19.74 18.76 3.19
CA ASP A 25 20.47 19.45 2.14
C ASP A 25 21.11 18.67 1.00
N SER A 26 21.15 17.34 0.92
CA SER A 26 21.79 16.73 -0.28
C SER A 26 21.40 15.30 -0.65
N GLY A 27 20.37 14.77 -0.10
CA GLY A 27 20.01 13.38 -0.39
C GLY A 27 18.64 13.27 -1.07
N ASP A 28 18.56 13.38 -2.39
CA ASP A 28 17.37 12.96 -3.11
C ASP A 28 17.17 11.46 -2.86
N VAL A 29 15.99 11.08 -2.39
CA VAL A 29 15.60 9.68 -2.35
C VAL A 29 15.28 9.24 -3.76
N VAL A 30 15.92 8.18 -4.24
CA VAL A 30 15.64 7.58 -5.54
C VAL A 30 14.79 6.32 -5.34
N ILE A 31 13.66 6.26 -6.03
CA ILE A 31 12.77 5.10 -6.05
C ILE A 31 12.77 4.52 -7.47
N ILE A 32 13.12 3.24 -7.59
CA ILE A 32 13.11 2.53 -8.86
C ILE A 32 11.77 1.80 -9.00
N GLY A 33 10.98 2.20 -10.00
CA GLY A 33 9.66 1.64 -10.30
C GLY A 33 8.51 2.56 -9.91
N ALA A 34 7.68 2.89 -10.89
CA ALA A 34 6.50 3.76 -10.76
C ALA A 34 5.18 2.98 -10.67
N GLY A 35 5.21 1.78 -10.09
CA GLY A 35 4.01 1.02 -9.70
C GLY A 35 3.40 1.56 -8.41
N LEU A 36 2.35 0.86 -7.91
CA LEU A 36 1.65 1.23 -6.68
C LEU A 36 2.62 1.50 -5.52
N ALA A 37 3.50 0.55 -5.23
CA ALA A 37 4.44 0.66 -4.10
C ALA A 37 5.36 1.88 -4.24
N GLY A 38 5.95 2.10 -5.41
CA GLY A 38 6.87 3.22 -5.63
C GLY A 38 6.20 4.58 -5.50
N LEU A 39 5.05 4.77 -6.14
CA LEU A 39 4.32 6.04 -6.08
C LEU A 39 3.76 6.31 -4.67
N PHE A 40 3.23 5.28 -4.00
CA PHE A 40 2.76 5.42 -2.63
C PHE A 40 3.89 5.77 -1.66
N THR A 41 5.05 5.12 -1.79
CA THR A 41 6.25 5.43 -0.98
C THR A 41 6.70 6.86 -1.22
N ALA A 42 6.75 7.32 -2.47
CA ALA A 42 7.12 8.69 -2.79
C ALA A 42 6.19 9.71 -2.10
N LEU A 43 4.88 9.48 -2.12
CA LEU A 43 3.90 10.33 -1.44
C LEU A 43 4.06 10.32 0.09
N LYS A 44 4.38 9.16 0.68
CA LYS A 44 4.63 9.03 2.13
C LYS A 44 5.92 9.70 2.58
N LEU A 45 6.87 9.91 1.68
CA LEU A 45 8.12 10.62 1.96
C LEU A 45 7.99 12.15 1.82
N ALA A 46 6.93 12.67 1.21
CA ALA A 46 6.73 14.11 1.10
C ALA A 46 6.74 14.78 2.49
N PRO A 47 7.37 15.96 2.63
CA PRO A 47 7.89 16.88 1.62
C PRO A 47 9.37 16.64 1.22
N MET A 48 9.97 15.48 1.53
CA MET A 48 11.33 15.15 1.08
C MET A 48 11.40 15.17 -0.46
N HIS A 49 12.53 15.55 -1.01
CA HIS A 49 12.76 15.47 -2.45
C HIS A 49 12.95 14.00 -2.86
N VAL A 50 12.10 13.54 -3.76
CA VAL A 50 12.08 12.15 -4.25
C VAL A 50 12.14 12.15 -5.76
N THR A 51 13.06 11.35 -6.31
CA THR A 51 13.09 11.04 -7.74
C THR A 51 12.61 9.62 -7.97
N VAL A 52 11.54 9.45 -8.74
CA VAL A 52 11.01 8.15 -9.16
C VAL A 52 11.47 7.85 -10.57
N LEU A 53 12.15 6.72 -10.77
CA LEU A 53 12.55 6.24 -12.09
C LEU A 53 11.48 5.27 -12.61
N ALA A 54 10.97 5.52 -13.81
CA ALA A 54 9.96 4.71 -14.46
C ALA A 54 10.48 4.22 -15.82
N ALA A 55 10.43 2.91 -16.07
CA ALA A 55 10.85 2.33 -17.35
C ALA A 55 9.93 2.75 -18.50
N THR A 56 8.64 2.92 -18.22
CA THR A 56 7.62 3.33 -19.20
C THR A 56 6.92 4.62 -18.75
N PRO A 57 6.22 5.32 -19.64
CA PRO A 57 5.36 6.42 -19.25
C PRO A 57 4.36 6.03 -18.16
N LEU A 58 4.12 6.94 -17.20
CA LEU A 58 3.10 6.74 -16.16
C LEU A 58 1.76 6.35 -16.82
N ARG A 59 1.05 5.38 -16.26
CA ARG A 59 -0.17 4.72 -16.77
C ARG A 59 0.08 3.58 -17.77
N GLN A 60 1.32 3.31 -18.17
CA GLN A 60 1.62 2.21 -19.07
C GLN A 60 2.51 1.17 -18.36
N GLY A 61 2.36 -0.09 -18.72
CA GLY A 61 3.29 -1.17 -18.36
C GLY A 61 3.34 -1.59 -16.89
N THR A 62 2.56 -1.00 -15.98
CA THR A 62 2.57 -1.43 -14.58
C THR A 62 1.55 -2.54 -14.32
N SER A 63 1.99 -3.65 -13.72
CA SER A 63 1.09 -4.74 -13.29
C SER A 63 -0.01 -4.25 -12.35
N SER A 64 0.28 -3.24 -11.53
CA SER A 64 -0.71 -2.65 -10.61
C SER A 64 -1.93 -2.08 -11.32
N ALA A 65 -1.79 -1.54 -12.54
CA ALA A 65 -2.92 -1.01 -13.31
C ALA A 65 -3.84 -2.11 -13.85
N TRP A 66 -3.34 -3.34 -13.98
CA TRP A 66 -4.08 -4.50 -14.47
C TRP A 66 -4.68 -5.35 -13.34
N ALA A 67 -4.45 -5.01 -12.08
CA ALA A 67 -4.99 -5.73 -10.94
C ALA A 67 -6.52 -5.58 -10.91
N GLN A 68 -7.24 -6.68 -11.16
CA GLN A 68 -8.69 -6.73 -11.28
C GLN A 68 -9.39 -7.02 -9.95
N GLY A 69 -8.71 -7.74 -9.05
CA GLY A 69 -9.24 -8.03 -7.72
C GLY A 69 -9.44 -6.77 -6.87
N GLY A 70 -9.94 -6.98 -5.67
CA GLY A 70 -10.03 -5.92 -4.68
C GLY A 70 -8.79 -5.85 -3.80
N ILE A 71 -8.89 -5.04 -2.76
CA ILE A 71 -7.95 -5.00 -1.64
C ILE A 71 -8.62 -5.62 -0.43
N ALA A 72 -7.98 -6.61 0.18
CA ALA A 72 -8.42 -7.19 1.43
C ALA A 72 -7.93 -6.34 2.61
N ALA A 73 -8.85 -5.86 3.44
CA ALA A 73 -8.53 -5.20 4.70
C ALA A 73 -9.68 -5.35 5.70
N ALA A 74 -9.36 -5.58 6.95
CA ALA A 74 -10.33 -5.77 8.02
C ALA A 74 -10.87 -4.42 8.50
N VAL A 75 -11.77 -3.81 7.72
CA VAL A 75 -12.41 -2.52 8.02
C VAL A 75 -13.91 -2.64 8.31
N GLY A 76 -14.47 -3.85 8.20
CA GLY A 76 -15.85 -4.14 8.55
C GLY A 76 -16.05 -4.24 10.07
N ALA A 77 -17.25 -3.92 10.59
CA ALA A 77 -17.54 -3.93 12.01
C ALA A 77 -17.48 -5.35 12.65
N ASP A 78 -17.63 -6.39 11.84
CA ASP A 78 -17.60 -7.80 12.25
C ASP A 78 -16.26 -8.49 11.93
N ASP A 79 -15.25 -7.71 11.51
CA ASP A 79 -13.93 -8.22 11.12
C ASP A 79 -12.81 -7.65 12.02
N SER A 80 -11.64 -8.27 11.95
CA SER A 80 -10.45 -7.79 12.65
C SER A 80 -9.17 -8.18 11.90
N PRO A 81 -8.06 -7.42 12.09
CA PRO A 81 -6.75 -7.81 11.58
C PRO A 81 -6.33 -9.22 11.97
N GLN A 82 -6.69 -9.66 13.19
CA GLN A 82 -6.36 -11.00 13.70
C GLN A 82 -7.10 -12.10 12.93
N LEU A 83 -8.40 -11.89 12.61
CA LEU A 83 -9.14 -12.81 11.74
C LEU A 83 -8.57 -12.85 10.32
N HIS A 84 -8.17 -11.70 9.78
CA HIS A 84 -7.52 -11.62 8.48
C HIS A 84 -6.17 -12.35 8.48
N ALA A 85 -5.35 -12.17 9.51
CA ALA A 85 -4.09 -12.90 9.65
C ALA A 85 -4.31 -14.42 9.74
N ALA A 86 -5.30 -14.86 10.51
CA ALA A 86 -5.61 -16.28 10.64
C ALA A 86 -6.01 -16.91 9.30
N ASP A 87 -6.87 -16.24 8.52
CA ASP A 87 -7.25 -16.68 7.17
C ASP A 87 -6.03 -16.74 6.23
N THR A 88 -5.16 -15.75 6.28
CA THR A 88 -3.93 -15.68 5.47
C THR A 88 -2.97 -16.83 5.80
N ILE A 89 -2.78 -17.12 7.08
CA ILE A 89 -1.91 -18.22 7.53
C ILE A 89 -2.50 -19.57 7.11
N ALA A 90 -3.82 -19.77 7.29
CA ALA A 90 -4.50 -20.98 6.90
C ALA A 90 -4.42 -21.23 5.37
N ALA A 91 -4.67 -20.21 4.56
CA ALA A 91 -4.57 -20.30 3.10
C ALA A 91 -3.14 -20.59 2.62
N GLY A 92 -2.15 -20.11 3.35
CA GLY A 92 -0.73 -20.29 3.01
C GLY A 92 -0.17 -21.68 3.29
N ALA A 93 -0.94 -22.59 3.91
CA ALA A 93 -0.62 -24.01 4.10
C ALA A 93 0.83 -24.28 4.62
N GLY A 94 1.29 -23.47 5.56
CA GLY A 94 2.62 -23.58 6.19
C GLY A 94 3.75 -22.77 5.51
N LEU A 95 3.46 -22.06 4.41
CA LEU A 95 4.44 -21.20 3.72
C LEU A 95 4.44 -19.76 4.25
N VAL A 96 3.43 -19.36 5.02
CA VAL A 96 3.27 -17.99 5.51
C VAL A 96 4.06 -17.78 6.80
N ASP A 97 4.87 -16.73 6.85
CA ASP A 97 5.41 -16.21 8.10
C ASP A 97 4.28 -15.51 8.88
N SER A 98 3.94 -16.08 10.05
CA SER A 98 2.82 -15.60 10.85
C SER A 98 3.03 -14.20 11.41
N GLN A 99 4.26 -13.80 11.70
CA GLN A 99 4.57 -12.46 12.21
C GLN A 99 4.38 -11.41 11.10
N VAL A 100 4.82 -11.75 9.88
CA VAL A 100 4.62 -10.89 8.71
C VAL A 100 3.13 -10.76 8.38
N ALA A 101 2.38 -11.87 8.40
CA ALA A 101 0.93 -11.84 8.16
C ALA A 101 0.21 -10.94 9.17
N GLN A 102 0.52 -11.07 10.46
CA GLN A 102 -0.05 -10.22 11.51
C GLN A 102 0.28 -8.74 11.26
N PHE A 103 1.55 -8.42 11.03
CA PHE A 103 1.98 -7.05 10.77
C PHE A 103 1.28 -6.43 9.56
N VAL A 104 1.20 -7.15 8.44
CA VAL A 104 0.57 -6.64 7.21
C VAL A 104 -0.93 -6.43 7.40
N THR A 105 -1.62 -7.36 8.07
CA THR A 105 -3.06 -7.24 8.30
C THR A 105 -3.40 -6.15 9.32
N GLU A 106 -2.55 -5.92 10.33
CA GLU A 106 -2.70 -4.81 11.28
C GLU A 106 -2.56 -3.43 10.61
N GLU A 107 -1.67 -3.31 9.63
CA GLU A 107 -1.50 -2.07 8.86
C GLU A 107 -2.62 -1.84 7.82
N GLY A 108 -3.34 -2.89 7.44
CA GLY A 108 -4.35 -2.85 6.38
C GLY A 108 -5.39 -1.73 6.50
N PRO A 109 -6.10 -1.59 7.64
CA PRO A 109 -7.11 -0.53 7.82
C PRO A 109 -6.55 0.88 7.59
N ALA A 110 -5.39 1.19 8.17
CA ALA A 110 -4.75 2.49 7.99
C ALA A 110 -4.35 2.76 6.53
N ARG A 111 -4.02 1.72 5.78
CA ARG A 111 -3.73 1.85 4.33
C ARG A 111 -5.00 2.12 3.53
N ILE A 112 -6.14 1.55 3.92
CA ILE A 112 -7.42 1.91 3.30
C ILE A 112 -7.78 3.36 3.56
N ASP A 113 -7.56 3.88 4.77
CA ASP A 113 -7.77 5.29 5.09
C ASP A 113 -6.88 6.21 4.23
N ASP A 114 -5.61 5.85 4.04
CA ASP A 114 -4.71 6.57 3.11
C ASP A 114 -5.29 6.62 1.68
N LEU A 115 -5.80 5.49 1.18
CA LEU A 115 -6.36 5.40 -0.17
C LEU A 115 -7.67 6.19 -0.29
N LEU A 116 -8.51 6.17 0.73
CA LEU A 116 -9.72 7.01 0.80
C LEU A 116 -9.35 8.50 0.81
N GLY A 117 -8.32 8.88 1.56
CA GLY A 117 -7.77 10.24 1.58
C GLY A 117 -7.22 10.70 0.23
N LEU A 118 -6.76 9.79 -0.61
CA LEU A 118 -6.36 10.04 -1.99
C LEU A 118 -7.55 10.12 -2.96
N GLY A 119 -8.77 9.86 -2.49
CA GLY A 119 -10.00 9.95 -3.28
C GLY A 119 -10.29 8.72 -4.13
N ILE A 120 -9.78 7.52 -3.75
CA ILE A 120 -10.14 6.28 -4.45
C ILE A 120 -11.64 6.01 -4.24
N PRO A 121 -12.42 5.87 -5.34
CA PRO A 121 -13.86 5.72 -5.28
C PRO A 121 -14.24 4.26 -5.05
N PHE A 122 -13.92 3.68 -3.88
CA PHE A 122 -14.39 2.36 -3.52
C PHE A 122 -15.91 2.26 -3.57
N ASP A 123 -16.41 1.12 -3.98
CA ASP A 123 -17.85 0.85 -4.10
C ASP A 123 -18.55 1.04 -2.75
N ARG A 124 -19.74 1.64 -2.78
CA ARG A 124 -20.54 1.97 -1.60
C ARG A 124 -21.98 1.54 -1.79
N ASP A 125 -22.65 1.26 -0.68
CA ASP A 125 -24.10 1.05 -0.65
C ASP A 125 -24.87 2.36 -0.82
N ALA A 126 -26.22 2.25 -0.85
CA ALA A 126 -27.12 3.41 -0.98
C ALA A 126 -27.02 4.37 0.22
N GLN A 127 -26.49 3.94 1.35
CA GLN A 127 -26.29 4.72 2.57
C GLN A 127 -24.88 5.35 2.62
N GLY A 128 -24.01 5.03 1.66
CA GLY A 128 -22.64 5.55 1.57
C GLY A 128 -21.61 4.73 2.32
N HIS A 129 -21.94 3.58 2.92
CA HIS A 129 -20.97 2.68 3.55
C HIS A 129 -20.18 1.90 2.50
N LEU A 130 -18.93 1.59 2.81
CA LEU A 130 -18.10 0.77 1.93
C LEU A 130 -18.71 -0.62 1.74
N LEU A 131 -18.76 -1.07 0.49
CA LEU A 131 -19.17 -2.43 0.17
C LEU A 131 -18.01 -3.39 0.33
N HIS A 132 -18.24 -4.45 1.09
CA HIS A 132 -17.26 -5.50 1.33
C HIS A 132 -17.66 -6.78 0.59
N GLY A 133 -16.81 -7.22 -0.33
CA GLY A 133 -16.91 -8.54 -0.96
C GLY A 133 -16.26 -9.63 -0.11
N GLN A 134 -16.53 -10.89 -0.47
CA GLN A 134 -15.89 -12.06 0.12
C GLN A 134 -15.33 -12.94 -0.99
N GLU A 135 -14.13 -13.45 -0.77
CA GLU A 135 -13.49 -14.45 -1.60
C GLU A 135 -13.22 -15.72 -0.80
N ALA A 136 -12.98 -16.84 -1.50
CA ALA A 136 -13.01 -18.18 -0.91
C ALA A 136 -12.09 -18.39 0.31
N ALA A 137 -10.94 -17.75 0.36
CA ALA A 137 -10.00 -17.90 1.47
C ALA A 137 -10.31 -17.02 2.69
N HIS A 138 -11.34 -16.19 2.63
CA HIS A 138 -11.68 -15.24 3.69
C HIS A 138 -12.89 -15.68 4.49
N SER A 139 -12.77 -15.74 5.82
CA SER A 139 -13.88 -16.02 6.75
C SER A 139 -14.84 -14.85 6.94
N ARG A 140 -14.45 -13.64 6.50
CA ARG A 140 -15.23 -12.40 6.60
C ARG A 140 -15.24 -11.65 5.27
N ARG A 141 -16.23 -10.75 5.12
CA ARG A 141 -16.31 -9.83 3.98
C ARG A 141 -15.34 -8.68 4.19
N ARG A 142 -14.23 -8.64 3.44
CA ARG A 142 -13.18 -7.63 3.58
C ARG A 142 -12.58 -7.13 2.29
N ILE A 143 -13.13 -7.56 1.16
CA ILE A 143 -12.61 -7.17 -0.14
C ILE A 143 -13.25 -5.86 -0.58
N LEU A 144 -12.45 -4.81 -0.67
CA LEU A 144 -12.86 -3.51 -1.20
C LEU A 144 -12.56 -3.45 -2.70
N ARG A 145 -13.52 -2.98 -3.50
CA ARG A 145 -13.43 -2.92 -4.96
C ARG A 145 -13.80 -1.57 -5.50
N VAL A 146 -13.40 -1.31 -6.74
CA VAL A 146 -13.84 -0.16 -7.53
C VAL A 146 -14.48 -0.67 -8.82
N ALA A 147 -15.78 -0.40 -9.00
CA ALA A 147 -16.54 -0.78 -10.20
C ALA A 147 -16.27 -2.23 -10.65
N GLY A 148 -16.29 -3.15 -9.69
CA GLY A 148 -16.06 -4.58 -9.89
C GLY A 148 -14.59 -4.95 -10.04
N ASP A 149 -13.98 -4.72 -11.19
CA ASP A 149 -12.63 -5.18 -11.56
C ASP A 149 -11.62 -4.06 -11.85
N ARG A 150 -11.93 -2.81 -11.47
CA ARG A 150 -11.11 -1.63 -11.79
C ARG A 150 -10.26 -1.11 -10.64
N THR A 151 -10.11 -1.87 -9.58
CA THR A 151 -9.46 -1.40 -8.35
C THR A 151 -8.02 -0.94 -8.63
N GLY A 152 -7.22 -1.74 -9.32
CA GLY A 152 -5.83 -1.39 -9.64
C GLY A 152 -5.72 -0.13 -10.50
N ALA A 153 -6.53 -0.02 -11.55
CA ALA A 153 -6.56 1.14 -12.43
C ALA A 153 -6.94 2.42 -11.67
N ALA A 154 -7.96 2.37 -10.80
CA ALA A 154 -8.40 3.51 -10.00
C ALA A 154 -7.32 3.98 -9.03
N ILE A 155 -6.66 3.03 -8.33
CA ILE A 155 -5.58 3.35 -7.40
C ILE A 155 -4.41 4.00 -8.15
N MET A 156 -3.96 3.41 -9.26
CA MET A 156 -2.86 3.97 -10.05
C MET A 156 -3.20 5.36 -10.56
N GLN A 157 -4.43 5.60 -11.01
CA GLN A 157 -4.87 6.92 -11.46
C GLN A 157 -4.80 7.97 -10.33
N ALA A 158 -5.28 7.64 -9.14
CA ALA A 158 -5.26 8.53 -7.99
C ALA A 158 -3.83 8.83 -7.52
N LEU A 159 -2.97 7.79 -7.43
CA LEU A 159 -1.56 7.96 -7.05
C LEU A 159 -0.81 8.84 -8.05
N ILE A 160 -0.97 8.61 -9.35
CA ILE A 160 -0.34 9.43 -10.40
C ILE A 160 -0.81 10.88 -10.30
N ALA A 161 -2.10 11.10 -10.08
CA ALA A 161 -2.65 12.44 -9.91
C ALA A 161 -2.08 13.13 -8.66
N ALA A 162 -1.94 12.41 -7.55
CA ALA A 162 -1.37 12.94 -6.31
C ALA A 162 0.13 13.27 -6.49
N VAL A 163 0.92 12.38 -7.07
CA VAL A 163 2.34 12.60 -7.36
C VAL A 163 2.54 13.84 -8.24
N LYS A 164 1.74 14.00 -9.29
CA LYS A 164 1.82 15.19 -10.16
C LYS A 164 1.50 16.52 -9.46
N ARG A 165 0.75 16.47 -8.36
CA ARG A 165 0.45 17.66 -7.53
C ARG A 165 1.46 17.90 -6.42
N THR A 166 2.43 17.01 -6.21
CA THR A 166 3.40 17.08 -5.13
C THR A 166 4.75 17.60 -5.67
N PRO A 167 5.11 18.88 -5.45
CA PRO A 167 6.28 19.50 -6.06
C PRO A 167 7.61 18.85 -5.68
N SER A 168 7.68 18.20 -4.51
CA SER A 168 8.88 17.51 -4.03
C SER A 168 9.13 16.16 -4.72
N ILE A 169 8.21 15.69 -5.58
CA ILE A 169 8.35 14.42 -6.29
C ILE A 169 8.59 14.66 -7.78
N ARG A 170 9.73 14.20 -8.25
CA ARG A 170 10.11 14.21 -9.67
C ARG A 170 9.99 12.80 -10.24
N VAL A 171 9.34 12.65 -11.38
CA VAL A 171 9.29 11.36 -12.10
C VAL A 171 10.10 11.49 -13.40
N LEU A 172 11.01 10.54 -13.60
CA LEU A 172 11.79 10.39 -14.81
C LEU A 172 11.32 9.13 -15.54
N GLU A 173 10.73 9.31 -16.71
CA GLU A 173 10.19 8.24 -17.55
C GLU A 173 11.21 7.79 -18.60
N GLY A 174 11.14 6.49 -19.02
CA GLY A 174 12.04 5.92 -20.03
C GLY A 174 13.42 5.52 -19.49
N TYR A 175 13.53 5.22 -18.20
CA TYR A 175 14.76 4.75 -17.55
C TYR A 175 14.64 3.27 -17.22
N GLU A 176 15.53 2.45 -17.80
CA GLU A 176 15.69 1.01 -17.54
C GLU A 176 16.93 0.72 -16.70
#